data_483b97b3f1997f803c650fb39b7ab077
#
_entry.id   483b97b3f1997f803c650fb39b7ab077
#
_cell.length_a   1.000
_cell.length_b   1.000
_cell.length_c   1.000
_cell.angle_alpha   90.00
_cell.angle_beta   90.00
_cell.angle_gamma   90.00
#
_symmetry.space_group_name_H-M   'P 1'
#
loop_
_entity.id
_entity.type
_entity.pdbx_description
1 polymer ?
#
loop_
_entity_poly.entity_id
_entity_poly.type
_entity_poly.pdbx_seq_one_letter_code
_entity_poly.pdbx_strand_id
1 'polypeptide(L)'
;MFKKSRQEIKIKARRNLSEKINPKRKNYIVDTSAVINKFLKKLIKKGLRGKLIIPNAVMAELENLANKGREEGFTGLEEVTKLHKYKQIKLSFNGPRPSESQIKFAKSGEIDALIRDLATKTNSVLITADLVQAKSAQAYGLEVIFLKPKQKRKKRFFLWNR
;
A
#
# COMPACT_ATOMS: atom_id res chain seq x y z
N MET A 1 17.09 7.27 -32.45
CA MET A 1 16.41 7.25 -31.14
C MET A 1 15.84 5.84 -30.92
N PHE A 2 16.53 5.00 -30.13
CA PHE A 2 16.17 3.58 -29.96
C PHE A 2 14.94 3.44 -29.07
N LYS A 3 13.85 2.91 -29.60
CA LYS A 3 12.68 2.48 -28.80
C LYS A 3 13.10 1.26 -27.98
N LYS A 4 13.37 1.42 -26.69
CA LYS A 4 13.51 0.29 -25.77
C LYS A 4 12.27 -0.58 -25.85
N SER A 5 12.46 -1.89 -26.08
CA SER A 5 11.34 -2.81 -26.23
C SER A 5 10.50 -2.88 -24.94
N ARG A 6 9.19 -3.12 -25.08
CA ARG A 6 8.27 -3.31 -23.93
C ARG A 6 8.75 -4.41 -22.95
N GLN A 7 9.54 -5.36 -23.46
CA GLN A 7 10.14 -6.43 -22.66
C GLN A 7 11.26 -5.92 -21.77
N GLU A 8 12.18 -5.08 -22.28
CA GLU A 8 13.29 -4.50 -21.49
C GLU A 8 12.78 -3.61 -20.35
N ILE A 9 11.72 -2.83 -20.62
CA ILE A 9 11.05 -2.01 -19.59
C ILE A 9 10.42 -2.90 -18.51
N LYS A 10 9.80 -4.04 -18.89
CA LYS A 10 9.23 -5.00 -17.95
C LYS A 10 10.31 -5.73 -17.13
N ILE A 11 11.43 -6.07 -17.74
CA ILE A 11 12.57 -6.73 -17.07
C ILE A 11 13.22 -5.77 -16.09
N LYS A 12 13.44 -4.51 -16.47
CA LYS A 12 14.00 -3.48 -15.58
C LYS A 12 13.07 -3.17 -14.41
N ALA A 13 11.75 -3.08 -14.64
CA ALA A 13 10.76 -2.91 -13.59
C ALA A 13 10.68 -4.12 -12.65
N ARG A 14 10.89 -5.35 -13.14
CA ARG A 14 10.96 -6.57 -12.32
C ARG A 14 12.24 -6.64 -11.48
N ARG A 15 13.40 -6.25 -12.04
CA ARG A 15 14.67 -6.16 -11.30
C ARG A 15 14.59 -5.12 -10.19
N ASN A 16 14.11 -3.91 -10.49
CA ASN A 16 13.95 -2.85 -9.49
C ASN A 16 13.01 -3.24 -8.34
N LEU A 17 12.04 -4.11 -8.57
CA LEU A 17 11.14 -4.58 -7.51
C LEU A 17 11.80 -5.69 -6.67
N SER A 18 12.55 -6.62 -7.30
CA SER A 18 13.29 -7.68 -6.58
C SER A 18 14.46 -7.12 -5.75
N GLU A 19 15.12 -6.06 -6.22
CA GLU A 19 16.16 -5.35 -5.48
C GLU A 19 15.59 -4.61 -4.26
N LYS A 20 14.36 -4.09 -4.35
CA LYS A 20 13.66 -3.43 -3.23
C LYS A 20 13.12 -4.41 -2.19
N ILE A 21 12.83 -5.66 -2.59
CA ILE A 21 12.46 -6.75 -1.68
C ILE A 21 13.76 -7.43 -1.19
N ASN A 22 14.52 -6.71 -0.36
CA ASN A 22 15.75 -7.26 0.19
C ASN A 22 15.42 -8.30 1.28
N PRO A 23 15.85 -9.58 1.12
CA PRO A 23 15.58 -10.63 2.12
C PRO A 23 16.25 -10.36 3.49
N LYS A 24 17.21 -9.46 3.57
CA LYS A 24 17.81 -9.00 4.83
C LYS A 24 16.96 -7.96 5.56
N ARG A 25 16.02 -7.31 4.89
CA ARG A 25 15.09 -6.36 5.53
C ARG A 25 13.91 -7.10 6.10
N LYS A 26 13.71 -6.90 7.39
CA LYS A 26 12.71 -7.65 8.18
C LYS A 26 11.42 -6.89 8.43
N ASN A 27 11.39 -5.56 8.18
CA ASN A 27 10.27 -4.70 8.55
C ASN A 27 9.69 -3.97 7.34
N TYR A 28 8.39 -4.15 7.14
CA TYR A 28 7.60 -3.44 6.15
C TYR A 28 6.39 -2.82 6.83
N ILE A 29 5.98 -1.66 6.38
CA ILE A 29 4.76 -1.00 6.83
C ILE A 29 3.87 -0.70 5.62
N VAL A 30 2.58 -0.84 5.78
CA VAL A 30 1.62 -0.65 4.68
C VAL A 30 0.79 0.60 4.87
N ASP A 31 0.48 1.23 3.77
CA ASP A 31 -0.51 2.29 3.66
C ASP A 31 -1.86 1.72 3.23
N THR A 32 -2.95 2.42 3.54
CA THR A 32 -4.33 2.06 3.19
C THR A 32 -4.49 1.78 1.71
N SER A 33 -3.88 2.59 0.86
CA SER A 33 -3.94 2.43 -0.60
C SER A 33 -3.36 1.10 -1.08
N ALA A 34 -2.28 0.61 -0.47
CA ALA A 34 -1.67 -0.68 -0.82
C ALA A 34 -2.57 -1.86 -0.40
N VAL A 35 -3.26 -1.74 0.74
CA VAL A 35 -4.20 -2.75 1.23
C VAL A 35 -5.42 -2.84 0.32
N ILE A 36 -6.10 -1.73 0.06
CA ILE A 36 -7.33 -1.67 -0.77
C ILE A 36 -7.04 -2.17 -2.19
N ASN A 37 -5.89 -1.86 -2.76
CA ASN A 37 -5.51 -2.32 -4.09
C ASN A 37 -5.00 -3.78 -4.15
N LYS A 38 -5.05 -4.52 -3.03
CA LYS A 38 -4.69 -5.95 -2.94
C LYS A 38 -3.26 -6.27 -3.40
N PHE A 39 -2.32 -5.34 -3.16
CA PHE A 39 -0.94 -5.53 -3.63
C PHE A 39 -0.11 -6.46 -2.75
N LEU A 40 -0.51 -6.64 -1.48
CA LEU A 40 0.26 -7.40 -0.50
C LEU A 40 0.41 -8.87 -0.87
N LYS A 41 -0.68 -9.52 -1.28
CA LYS A 41 -0.65 -10.90 -1.80
C LYS A 41 0.35 -11.07 -2.95
N LYS A 42 0.40 -10.08 -3.86
CA LYS A 42 1.32 -10.10 -5.00
C LYS A 42 2.77 -9.95 -4.59
N LEU A 43 3.05 -9.08 -3.61
CA LEU A 43 4.39 -8.89 -3.06
C LEU A 43 4.88 -10.13 -2.32
N ILE A 44 4.01 -10.75 -1.50
CA ILE A 44 4.30 -11.98 -0.77
C ILE A 44 4.63 -13.12 -1.75
N LYS A 45 3.87 -13.28 -2.82
CA LYS A 45 4.17 -14.25 -3.88
C LYS A 45 5.48 -13.97 -4.62
N LYS A 46 5.93 -12.71 -4.64
CA LYS A 46 7.21 -12.28 -5.24
C LYS A 46 8.40 -12.37 -4.26
N GLY A 47 8.19 -12.88 -3.06
CA GLY A 47 9.25 -13.14 -2.10
C GLY A 47 9.31 -12.17 -0.92
N LEU A 48 8.34 -11.29 -0.71
CA LEU A 48 8.27 -10.47 0.50
C LEU A 48 8.14 -11.39 1.72
N ARG A 49 9.07 -11.24 2.66
CA ARG A 49 9.18 -12.05 3.89
C ARG A 49 9.54 -11.17 5.07
N GLY A 50 9.15 -11.57 6.28
CA GLY A 50 9.50 -10.91 7.52
C GLY A 50 8.33 -10.21 8.20
N LYS A 51 8.60 -9.15 8.96
CA LYS A 51 7.57 -8.44 9.71
C LYS A 51 6.81 -7.46 8.81
N LEU A 52 5.49 -7.61 8.75
CA LEU A 52 4.58 -6.70 8.07
C LEU A 52 3.74 -5.97 9.13
N ILE A 53 3.92 -4.67 9.22
CA ILE A 53 3.23 -3.81 10.16
C ILE A 53 2.01 -3.20 9.48
N ILE A 54 0.83 -3.44 10.04
CA ILE A 54 -0.40 -2.74 9.69
C ILE A 54 -0.58 -1.63 10.73
N PRO A 55 -0.47 -0.35 10.35
CA PRO A 55 -0.74 0.75 11.28
C PRO A 55 -2.17 0.69 11.82
N ASN A 56 -2.35 0.96 13.11
CA ASN A 56 -3.69 1.11 13.69
C ASN A 56 -4.48 2.23 13.01
N ALA A 57 -3.79 3.24 12.46
CA ALA A 57 -4.40 4.29 11.65
C ALA A 57 -5.02 3.74 10.35
N VAL A 58 -4.35 2.79 9.68
CA VAL A 58 -4.89 2.09 8.50
C VAL A 58 -6.13 1.28 8.85
N MET A 59 -6.08 0.54 9.96
CA MET A 59 -7.25 -0.22 10.43
C MET A 59 -8.44 0.69 10.71
N ALA A 60 -8.20 1.80 11.42
CA ALA A 60 -9.26 2.78 11.73
C ALA A 60 -9.86 3.39 10.46
N GLU A 61 -9.06 3.68 9.44
CA GLU A 61 -9.54 4.20 8.16
C GLU A 61 -10.37 3.15 7.40
N LEU A 62 -9.93 1.90 7.34
CA LEU A 62 -10.66 0.80 6.70
C LEU A 62 -12.01 0.55 7.38
N GLU A 63 -12.04 0.54 8.72
CA GLU A 63 -13.26 0.37 9.49
C GLU A 63 -14.22 1.54 9.29
N ASN A 64 -13.71 2.78 9.25
CA ASN A 64 -14.53 3.96 8.97
C ASN A 64 -15.14 3.93 7.55
N LEU A 65 -14.38 3.47 6.56
CA LEU A 65 -14.89 3.27 5.20
C LEU A 65 -15.99 2.20 5.17
N ALA A 66 -15.78 1.06 5.85
CA ALA A 66 -16.75 -0.02 5.94
C ALA A 66 -18.05 0.41 6.65
N ASN A 67 -17.92 1.16 7.76
CA ASN A 67 -19.07 1.71 8.50
C ASN A 67 -19.91 2.68 7.65
N LYS A 68 -19.28 3.35 6.68
CA LYS A 68 -19.96 4.19 5.67
C LYS A 68 -20.53 3.39 4.49
N GLY A 69 -20.50 2.06 4.54
CA GLY A 69 -20.96 1.17 3.47
C GLY A 69 -20.08 1.18 2.22
N ARG A 70 -18.84 1.66 2.31
CA ARG A 70 -17.92 1.71 1.16
C ARG A 70 -17.23 0.37 0.96
N GLU A 71 -17.29 -0.12 -0.30
CA GLU A 71 -16.70 -1.41 -0.69
C GLU A 71 -15.20 -1.49 -0.41
N GLU A 72 -14.48 -0.37 -0.54
CA GLU A 72 -13.04 -0.29 -0.28
C GLU A 72 -12.68 -0.66 1.16
N GLY A 73 -13.54 -0.29 2.13
CA GLY A 73 -13.35 -0.65 3.54
C GLY A 73 -13.43 -2.15 3.74
N PHE A 74 -14.49 -2.80 3.27
CA PHE A 74 -14.66 -4.25 3.35
C PHE A 74 -13.55 -5.00 2.63
N THR A 75 -13.21 -4.56 1.42
CA THR A 75 -12.10 -5.13 0.63
C THR A 75 -10.76 -5.08 1.40
N GLY A 76 -10.49 -3.94 2.04
CA GLY A 76 -9.26 -3.77 2.82
C GLY A 76 -9.22 -4.69 4.05
N LEU A 77 -10.31 -4.78 4.81
CA LEU A 77 -10.43 -5.66 5.97
C LEU A 77 -10.28 -7.14 5.59
N GLU A 78 -10.88 -7.56 4.47
CA GLU A 78 -10.70 -8.91 3.93
C GLU A 78 -9.25 -9.19 3.53
N GLU A 79 -8.58 -8.21 2.91
CA GLU A 79 -7.17 -8.37 2.51
C GLU A 79 -6.28 -8.56 3.74
N VAL A 80 -6.48 -7.77 4.81
CA VAL A 80 -5.77 -7.94 6.08
C VAL A 80 -6.04 -9.32 6.67
N THR A 81 -7.31 -9.77 6.68
CA THR A 81 -7.69 -11.12 7.15
C THR A 81 -6.92 -12.22 6.40
N LYS A 82 -6.77 -12.09 5.09
CA LYS A 82 -6.04 -13.06 4.25
C LYS A 82 -4.55 -13.11 4.57
N LEU A 83 -3.96 -12.01 5.08
CA LEU A 83 -2.54 -11.97 5.43
C LEU A 83 -2.15 -12.93 6.54
N HIS A 84 -3.06 -13.25 7.48
CA HIS A 84 -2.82 -14.22 8.55
C HIS A 84 -2.49 -15.64 8.05
N LYS A 85 -2.84 -15.96 6.80
CA LYS A 85 -2.59 -17.27 6.18
C LYS A 85 -1.14 -17.46 5.68
N TYR A 86 -0.37 -16.38 5.58
CA TYR A 86 0.98 -16.44 5.02
C TYR A 86 2.04 -16.63 6.10
N LYS A 87 2.51 -17.86 6.30
CA LYS A 87 3.51 -18.24 7.32
C LYS A 87 4.85 -17.47 7.21
N GLN A 88 5.21 -17.00 6.01
CA GLN A 88 6.43 -16.23 5.77
C GLN A 88 6.35 -14.77 6.25
N ILE A 89 5.15 -14.31 6.66
CA ILE A 89 4.90 -12.96 7.15
C ILE A 89 4.56 -13.01 8.64
N LYS A 90 5.29 -12.24 9.43
CA LYS A 90 4.92 -11.94 10.82
C LYS A 90 4.07 -10.67 10.82
N LEU A 91 2.75 -10.85 10.82
CA LEU A 91 1.81 -9.72 10.88
C LEU A 91 1.83 -9.08 12.26
N SER A 92 1.82 -7.75 12.31
CA SER A 92 1.74 -7.00 13.56
C SER A 92 0.97 -5.70 13.37
N PHE A 93 0.22 -5.31 14.39
CA PHE A 93 -0.51 -4.05 14.42
C PHE A 93 0.20 -3.10 15.37
N ASN A 94 0.41 -1.84 14.97
CA ASN A 94 1.18 -0.89 15.77
C ASN A 94 0.81 0.56 15.46
N GLY A 95 1.27 1.47 16.31
CA GLY A 95 1.08 2.91 16.19
C GLY A 95 -0.24 3.41 16.76
N PRO A 96 -0.44 4.73 16.79
CA PRO A 96 -1.64 5.35 17.31
C PRO A 96 -2.86 4.99 16.45
N ARG A 97 -4.00 4.83 17.13
CA ARG A 97 -5.30 4.68 16.48
C ARG A 97 -6.03 6.01 16.55
N PRO A 98 -6.23 6.72 15.43
CA PRO A 98 -7.01 7.94 15.42
C PRO A 98 -8.48 7.65 15.78
N SER A 99 -9.13 8.59 16.48
CA SER A 99 -10.57 8.53 16.75
C SER A 99 -11.37 8.75 15.46
N GLU A 100 -12.66 8.38 15.47
CA GLU A 100 -13.56 8.65 14.33
C GLU A 100 -13.62 10.13 13.97
N SER A 101 -13.61 11.02 14.98
CA SER A 101 -13.58 12.45 14.76
C SER A 101 -12.29 12.90 14.07
N GLN A 102 -11.14 12.37 14.51
CA GLN A 102 -9.87 12.65 13.85
C GLN A 102 -9.87 12.17 12.39
N ILE A 103 -10.40 10.99 12.10
CA ILE A 103 -10.50 10.47 10.72
C ILE A 103 -11.47 11.33 9.90
N LYS A 104 -12.61 11.70 10.48
CA LYS A 104 -13.64 12.49 9.78
C LYS A 104 -13.18 13.89 9.44
N PHE A 105 -12.42 14.51 10.33
CA PHE A 105 -11.93 15.89 10.20
C PHE A 105 -10.44 15.95 9.83
N ALA A 106 -9.76 14.80 9.64
CA ALA A 106 -8.39 14.78 9.17
C ALA A 106 -8.29 15.50 7.81
N LYS A 107 -7.48 16.53 7.77
CA LYS A 107 -7.10 17.12 6.50
C LYS A 107 -6.27 16.09 5.72
N SER A 108 -6.29 16.22 4.39
CA SER A 108 -5.49 15.35 3.52
C SER A 108 -4.04 15.30 4.00
N GLY A 109 -3.56 14.10 4.31
CA GLY A 109 -2.17 13.84 4.70
C GLY A 109 -1.90 13.65 6.20
N GLU A 110 -2.85 13.89 7.11
CA GLU A 110 -2.62 13.64 8.55
C GLU A 110 -2.44 12.15 8.86
N ILE A 111 -3.28 11.30 8.30
CA ILE A 111 -3.16 9.83 8.45
C ILE A 111 -1.85 9.35 7.81
N ASP A 112 -1.51 9.89 6.64
CA ASP A 112 -0.25 9.60 5.95
C ASP A 112 0.97 9.98 6.80
N ALA A 113 0.90 11.11 7.53
CA ALA A 113 1.95 11.52 8.44
C ALA A 113 2.13 10.51 9.59
N LEU A 114 1.05 10.03 10.20
CA LEU A 114 1.12 8.99 11.24
C LEU A 114 1.78 7.70 10.73
N ILE A 115 1.48 7.31 9.49
CA ILE A 115 2.09 6.13 8.86
C ILE A 115 3.58 6.34 8.61
N ARG A 116 4.00 7.52 8.11
CA ARG A 116 5.41 7.86 7.90
C ARG A 116 6.20 7.89 9.20
N ASP A 117 5.63 8.50 10.24
CA ASP A 117 6.27 8.57 11.57
C ASP A 117 6.49 7.17 12.15
N LEU A 118 5.50 6.29 11.99
CA LEU A 118 5.61 4.90 12.42
C LEU A 118 6.66 4.15 11.58
N ALA A 119 6.73 4.39 10.27
CA ALA A 119 7.74 3.80 9.39
C ALA A 119 9.16 4.20 9.83
N THR A 120 9.36 5.48 10.17
CA THR A 120 10.62 5.99 10.70
C THR A 120 10.99 5.32 12.03
N LYS A 121 10.06 5.30 13.00
CA LYS A 121 10.27 4.71 14.33
C LYS A 121 10.58 3.21 14.30
N THR A 122 10.01 2.51 13.33
CA THR A 122 10.18 1.05 13.19
C THR A 122 11.26 0.66 12.18
N ASN A 123 11.94 1.62 11.59
CA ASN A 123 12.91 1.43 10.49
C ASN A 123 12.35 0.50 9.40
N SER A 124 11.16 0.83 8.92
CA SER A 124 10.40 0.01 7.98
C SER A 124 10.38 0.59 6.58
N VAL A 125 10.30 -0.28 5.59
CA VAL A 125 10.05 0.10 4.19
C VAL A 125 8.55 0.36 4.02
N LEU A 126 8.17 1.54 3.53
CA LEU A 126 6.77 1.87 3.26
C LEU A 126 6.29 1.24 1.96
N ILE A 127 5.15 0.56 2.02
CA ILE A 127 4.44 0.00 0.86
C ILE A 127 3.20 0.83 0.60
N THR A 128 3.13 1.51 -0.52
CA THR A 128 1.99 2.38 -0.87
C THR A 128 1.65 2.31 -2.36
N ALA A 129 0.39 2.62 -2.69
CA ALA A 129 -0.09 2.84 -4.05
C ALA A 129 -0.41 4.33 -4.32
N ASP A 130 -0.27 5.18 -3.31
CA ASP A 130 -0.44 6.63 -3.42
C ASP A 130 0.90 7.28 -3.80
N LEU A 131 0.89 8.04 -4.90
CA LEU A 131 2.09 8.71 -5.39
C LEU A 131 2.53 9.86 -4.48
N VAL A 132 1.58 10.60 -3.91
CA VAL A 132 1.88 11.72 -3.01
C VAL A 132 2.53 11.18 -1.74
N GLN A 133 1.95 10.14 -1.14
CA GLN A 133 2.50 9.46 0.03
C GLN A 133 3.90 8.90 -0.26
N ALA A 134 4.09 8.28 -1.43
CA ALA A 134 5.40 7.74 -1.84
C ALA A 134 6.46 8.83 -1.95
N LYS A 135 6.14 9.95 -2.61
CA LYS A 135 7.05 11.07 -2.80
C LYS A 135 7.36 11.79 -1.49
N SER A 136 6.33 12.00 -0.66
CA SER A 136 6.50 12.60 0.67
C SER A 136 7.41 11.72 1.55
N ALA A 137 7.16 10.41 1.62
CA ALA A 137 7.99 9.50 2.40
C ALA A 137 9.45 9.48 1.92
N GLN A 138 9.68 9.52 0.61
CA GLN A 138 11.04 9.61 0.04
C GLN A 138 11.72 10.93 0.44
N ALA A 139 11.00 12.06 0.47
CA ALA A 139 11.53 13.36 0.90
C ALA A 139 11.96 13.34 2.38
N TYR A 140 11.29 12.54 3.21
CA TYR A 140 11.69 12.28 4.61
C TYR A 140 12.78 11.20 4.74
N GLY A 141 13.36 10.72 3.64
CA GLY A 141 14.42 9.72 3.67
C GLY A 141 13.97 8.27 3.86
N LEU A 142 12.66 8.00 3.80
CA LEU A 142 12.14 6.65 3.91
C LEU A 142 12.34 5.87 2.60
N GLU A 143 12.59 4.57 2.75
CA GLU A 143 12.57 3.68 1.61
C GLU A 143 11.13 3.25 1.29
N VAL A 144 10.78 3.26 0.00
CA VAL A 144 9.41 3.08 -0.46
C VAL A 144 9.31 2.03 -1.55
N ILE A 145 8.37 1.11 -1.40
CA ILE A 145 7.85 0.26 -2.48
C ILE A 145 6.57 0.90 -3.00
N PHE A 146 6.68 1.61 -4.11
CA PHE A 146 5.52 2.20 -4.78
C PHE A 146 4.96 1.25 -5.84
N LEU A 147 3.66 0.98 -5.78
CA LEU A 147 2.95 0.09 -6.70
C LEU A 147 1.81 0.85 -7.37
N LYS A 148 2.03 1.22 -8.63
CA LYS A 148 1.02 1.95 -9.40
C LYS A 148 -0.23 1.10 -9.59
N PRO A 149 -1.44 1.59 -9.19
CA PRO A 149 -2.69 0.92 -9.45
C PRO A 149 -2.92 0.75 -10.95
N LYS A 150 -3.52 -0.37 -11.34
CA LYS A 150 -3.99 -0.52 -12.72
C LYS A 150 -5.14 0.47 -12.92
N GLN A 151 -4.99 1.41 -13.85
CA GLN A 151 -6.10 2.26 -14.26
C GLN A 151 -7.22 1.35 -14.78
N LYS A 152 -8.39 1.40 -14.11
CA LYS A 152 -9.61 0.80 -14.68
C LYS A 152 -9.86 1.56 -16.00
N ARG A 153 -9.70 0.89 -17.14
CA ARG A 153 -10.15 1.45 -18.42
C ARG A 153 -11.63 1.74 -18.26
N LYS A 154 -12.01 3.03 -18.21
CA LYS A 154 -13.41 3.41 -18.37
C LYS A 154 -13.85 2.83 -19.70
N LYS A 155 -14.74 1.83 -19.71
CA LYS A 155 -15.43 1.41 -20.92
C LYS A 155 -16.17 2.65 -21.43
N ARG A 156 -15.65 3.28 -22.49
CA ARG A 156 -16.40 4.27 -23.23
C ARG A 156 -17.55 3.48 -23.84
N PHE A 157 -18.75 3.57 -23.27
CA PHE A 157 -19.97 3.21 -23.97
C PHE A 157 -20.12 4.23 -25.08
N PHE A 158 -19.78 3.87 -26.30
CA PHE A 158 -20.25 4.57 -27.47
C PHE A 158 -21.74 4.25 -27.59
N LEU A 159 -22.59 5.19 -27.12
CA LEU A 159 -23.99 5.24 -27.52
C LEU A 159 -24.01 5.61 -29.00
N TRP A 160 -24.19 4.61 -29.84
CA TRP A 160 -24.49 4.83 -31.24
C TRP A 160 -25.99 5.16 -31.30
N ASN A 161 -26.31 6.46 -31.33
CA ASN A 161 -27.64 6.90 -31.73
C ASN A 161 -27.78 6.68 -33.26
N ARG A 162 -28.68 5.80 -33.63
CA ARG A 162 -29.35 5.83 -34.94
C ARG A 162 -30.50 6.84 -34.89
#